data_1985c8cd43a632cfe9829211e894bdb5
#
_entry.id   1985c8cd43a632cfe9829211e894bdb5
#
_cell.length_a   1.000
_cell.length_b   1.000
_cell.length_c   1.000
_cell.angle_alpha   90.00
_cell.angle_beta   90.00
_cell.angle_gamma   90.00
#
_symmetry.space_group_name_H-M   'P 1'
#
loop_
_entity.id
_entity.type
_entity.pdbx_description
1 polymer ?
#
loop_
_entity_poly.entity_id
_entity_poly.type
_entity_poly.pdbx_seq_one_letter_code
_entity_poly.pdbx_strand_id
1 'polypeptide(L)'
;MLWVWQSGYLLVDLPPPKSEWAAEQAGFSDASLDGLTGEGVRVCIVDTGIDLSNPAFNGVEIVFKDMIGDSLTPVDYGFLAHGTLMAGLLVAQSHQVGMAPNIDLAVVAALGDDGNGKNTADEAEVAQAIDWCIDEFSADIISLSLGGTQTDGMMREGPSVSVTRKAVDMGIYVVAAAGNDGGLADDGRVSVPSNVDRAISVGASTKGGQVWSNSSMGSQTLANGEQRTNPNLKPEIIAPGEFIISTGRGDTWYSSSGTSDATVFVTAALALILEDQPNMKPKLNSDGSCIDMVKEALRLSTDGGGAVHDNTAGYGELHAGNWLDEIRNLPDCQ
;
A
#
# COMPACT_ATOMS: atom_id res chain seq x y z
N MET A 1 -14.29 30.00 9.39
CA MET A 1 -15.17 31.04 9.96
C MET A 1 -14.48 31.68 11.15
N LEU A 2 -14.44 32.99 11.23
CA LEU A 2 -13.73 33.72 12.32
C LEU A 2 -14.74 34.14 13.37
N TRP A 3 -14.59 33.66 14.61
CA TRP A 3 -15.44 34.05 15.72
C TRP A 3 -14.64 34.88 16.75
N VAL A 4 -15.11 36.04 17.05
CA VAL A 4 -14.54 36.88 18.14
C VAL A 4 -15.48 36.77 19.33
N TRP A 5 -15.00 36.18 20.43
CA TRP A 5 -15.75 36.07 21.67
C TRP A 5 -15.53 37.31 22.53
N GLN A 6 -16.55 37.70 23.32
CA GLN A 6 -16.47 38.82 24.27
C GLN A 6 -15.34 38.72 25.34
N SER A 7 -14.78 37.51 25.50
CA SER A 7 -13.65 37.21 26.40
C SER A 7 -12.27 37.40 25.76
N GLY A 8 -12.19 37.88 24.52
CA GLY A 8 -10.92 38.08 23.83
C GLY A 8 -10.31 36.86 23.15
N TYR A 9 -11.03 35.74 23.09
CA TYR A 9 -10.58 34.57 22.33
C TYR A 9 -11.02 34.67 20.87
N LEU A 10 -10.09 34.37 19.97
CA LEU A 10 -10.32 34.23 18.55
C LEU A 10 -10.50 32.74 18.23
N LEU A 11 -11.70 32.32 17.81
CA LEU A 11 -11.92 30.98 17.28
C LEU A 11 -11.76 31.05 15.75
N VAL A 12 -10.78 30.35 15.26
CA VAL A 12 -10.52 30.17 13.82
C VAL A 12 -10.91 28.77 13.44
N ASP A 13 -11.85 28.63 12.53
CA ASP A 13 -12.16 27.36 11.89
C ASP A 13 -11.04 27.10 10.89
N LEU A 14 -10.09 26.28 11.29
CA LEU A 14 -8.98 25.87 10.42
C LEU A 14 -9.43 24.71 9.56
N PRO A 15 -8.97 24.66 8.29
CA PRO A 15 -9.16 23.46 7.50
C PRO A 15 -8.52 22.26 8.22
N PRO A 16 -9.01 21.02 7.99
CA PRO A 16 -8.38 19.83 8.54
C PRO A 16 -6.89 19.78 8.18
N PRO A 17 -6.04 19.21 9.04
CA PRO A 17 -4.63 19.05 8.73
C PRO A 17 -4.41 18.18 7.50
N LYS A 18 -3.24 18.30 6.87
CA LYS A 18 -2.83 17.56 5.67
C LYS A 18 -1.44 16.97 5.86
N SER A 19 -1.15 15.91 5.10
CA SER A 19 0.16 15.27 5.04
C SER A 19 0.87 15.48 3.71
N GLU A 20 0.77 16.67 3.13
CA GLU A 20 1.42 17.04 1.86
C GLU A 20 2.94 16.75 1.89
N TRP A 21 3.57 16.91 3.06
CA TRP A 21 4.98 16.58 3.28
C TRP A 21 5.33 15.13 2.91
N ALA A 22 4.39 14.20 3.10
CA ALA A 22 4.63 12.78 2.86
C ALA A 22 4.69 12.48 1.34
N ALA A 23 3.78 13.08 0.55
CA ALA A 23 3.84 12.99 -0.90
C ALA A 23 5.10 13.66 -1.45
N GLU A 24 5.52 14.80 -0.88
CA GLU A 24 6.75 15.49 -1.26
C GLU A 24 8.00 14.64 -0.96
N GLN A 25 8.08 14.05 0.26
CA GLN A 25 9.18 13.16 0.68
C GLN A 25 9.27 11.90 -0.18
N ALA A 26 8.14 11.32 -0.57
CA ALA A 26 8.08 10.15 -1.46
C ALA A 26 8.26 10.48 -2.96
N GLY A 27 8.59 11.73 -3.30
CA GLY A 27 8.92 12.15 -4.67
C GLY A 27 7.72 12.29 -5.61
N PHE A 28 6.49 12.47 -5.11
CA PHE A 28 5.30 12.70 -5.96
C PHE A 28 5.24 14.11 -6.56
N SER A 29 6.05 15.05 -6.07
CA SER A 29 6.19 16.39 -6.64
C SER A 29 7.23 16.47 -7.77
N ASP A 30 7.82 15.36 -8.17
CA ASP A 30 8.79 15.32 -9.26
C ASP A 30 8.10 15.60 -10.60
N ALA A 31 8.74 16.42 -11.43
CA ALA A 31 8.23 16.81 -12.74
C ALA A 31 8.05 15.63 -13.72
N SER A 32 8.75 14.52 -13.51
CA SER A 32 8.59 13.29 -14.30
C SER A 32 7.19 12.68 -14.17
N LEU A 33 6.46 13.00 -13.08
CA LEU A 33 5.11 12.53 -12.78
C LEU A 33 4.02 13.54 -13.18
N ASP A 34 4.37 14.72 -13.70
CA ASP A 34 3.41 15.77 -14.03
C ASP A 34 2.33 15.26 -15.02
N GLY A 35 1.08 15.40 -14.60
CA GLY A 35 -0.10 15.00 -15.38
C GLY A 35 -0.51 13.54 -15.25
N LEU A 36 0.26 12.69 -14.57
CA LEU A 36 -0.12 11.31 -14.28
C LEU A 36 -1.12 11.28 -13.11
N THR A 37 -2.10 10.42 -13.21
CA THR A 37 -3.22 10.31 -12.27
C THR A 37 -3.61 8.87 -11.94
N GLY A 38 -2.93 7.89 -12.54
CA GLY A 38 -3.25 6.48 -12.49
C GLY A 38 -4.32 6.04 -13.49
N GLU A 39 -4.65 6.87 -14.50
CA GLU A 39 -5.74 6.59 -15.44
C GLU A 39 -5.53 5.25 -16.18
N GLY A 40 -6.58 4.42 -16.19
CA GLY A 40 -6.59 3.11 -16.84
C GLY A 40 -5.78 2.04 -16.10
N VAL A 41 -5.34 2.28 -14.86
CA VAL A 41 -4.68 1.29 -14.00
C VAL A 41 -5.68 0.74 -12.99
N ARG A 42 -5.77 -0.58 -12.89
CA ARG A 42 -6.73 -1.30 -12.03
C ARG A 42 -6.07 -1.67 -10.70
N VAL A 43 -6.48 -1.00 -9.64
CA VAL A 43 -5.96 -1.24 -8.27
C VAL A 43 -7.04 -1.89 -7.42
N CYS A 44 -6.71 -3.01 -6.78
CA CYS A 44 -7.58 -3.69 -5.84
C CYS A 44 -7.01 -3.56 -4.42
N ILE A 45 -7.76 -2.93 -3.51
CA ILE A 45 -7.44 -2.88 -2.08
C ILE A 45 -8.19 -4.01 -1.37
N VAL A 46 -7.49 -4.83 -0.60
CA VAL A 46 -8.08 -5.78 0.36
C VAL A 46 -7.89 -5.22 1.75
N ASP A 47 -8.99 -4.79 2.39
CA ASP A 47 -8.96 -4.07 3.65
C ASP A 47 -10.28 -4.23 4.43
N THR A 48 -10.64 -3.27 5.27
CA THR A 48 -11.88 -3.26 6.06
C THR A 48 -13.10 -2.79 5.29
N GLY A 49 -12.95 -2.38 4.03
CA GLY A 49 -14.00 -1.78 3.21
C GLY A 49 -13.78 -0.28 2.98
N ILE A 50 -14.85 0.45 2.68
CA ILE A 50 -14.80 1.89 2.42
C ILE A 50 -16.13 2.57 2.80
N ASP A 51 -16.03 3.77 3.39
CA ASP A 51 -17.15 4.67 3.63
C ASP A 51 -17.07 5.87 2.66
N LEU A 52 -17.90 5.85 1.63
CA LEU A 52 -17.98 6.91 0.62
C LEU A 52 -18.75 8.16 1.09
N SER A 53 -19.21 8.21 2.34
CA SER A 53 -19.90 9.39 2.87
C SER A 53 -18.97 10.58 3.17
N ASN A 54 -17.64 10.36 3.16
CA ASN A 54 -16.69 11.46 3.27
C ASN A 54 -16.70 12.31 2.00
N PRO A 55 -16.84 13.66 2.10
CA PRO A 55 -16.89 14.55 0.94
C PRO A 55 -15.68 14.45 0.00
N ALA A 56 -14.55 13.98 0.49
CA ALA A 56 -13.36 13.75 -0.33
C ALA A 56 -13.55 12.69 -1.42
N PHE A 57 -14.55 11.82 -1.29
CA PHE A 57 -14.92 10.82 -2.30
C PHE A 57 -16.02 11.26 -3.26
N ASN A 58 -16.42 12.53 -3.25
CA ASN A 58 -17.44 13.01 -4.19
C ASN A 58 -16.98 12.82 -5.64
N GLY A 59 -17.74 12.02 -6.39
CA GLY A 59 -17.44 11.70 -7.79
C GLY A 59 -16.49 10.50 -7.97
N VAL A 60 -16.02 9.88 -6.91
CA VAL A 60 -15.23 8.64 -6.99
C VAL A 60 -16.17 7.46 -7.26
N GLU A 61 -15.88 6.71 -8.31
CA GLU A 61 -16.55 5.45 -8.62
C GLU A 61 -15.63 4.29 -8.23
N ILE A 62 -16.21 3.27 -7.59
CA ILE A 62 -15.47 2.08 -7.17
C ILE A 62 -16.24 0.80 -7.51
N VAL A 63 -15.51 -0.30 -7.64
CA VAL A 63 -16.07 -1.64 -7.55
C VAL A 63 -15.94 -2.10 -6.10
N PHE A 64 -17.05 -2.49 -5.47
CA PHE A 64 -17.05 -2.94 -4.08
C PHE A 64 -17.38 -4.42 -3.98
N LYS A 65 -16.64 -5.14 -3.14
CA LYS A 65 -16.91 -6.52 -2.80
C LYS A 65 -16.86 -6.70 -1.29
N ASP A 66 -17.92 -7.30 -0.74
CA ASP A 66 -17.99 -7.65 0.68
C ASP A 66 -17.77 -9.16 0.85
N MET A 67 -16.79 -9.52 1.70
CA MET A 67 -16.51 -10.90 2.11
C MET A 67 -16.94 -11.16 3.57
N ILE A 68 -17.43 -10.14 4.28
CA ILE A 68 -17.77 -10.19 5.70
C ILE A 68 -19.27 -10.27 5.92
N GLY A 69 -20.03 -9.35 5.32
CA GLY A 69 -21.41 -9.08 5.70
C GLY A 69 -22.45 -9.17 4.60
N ASP A 70 -22.13 -9.58 3.38
CA ASP A 70 -23.04 -9.65 2.21
C ASP A 70 -23.63 -8.27 1.79
N SER A 71 -23.02 -7.16 2.13
CA SER A 71 -23.47 -5.83 1.69
C SER A 71 -23.27 -5.65 0.20
N LEU A 72 -24.30 -5.13 -0.49
CA LEU A 72 -24.21 -4.75 -1.90
C LEU A 72 -23.77 -3.29 -2.10
N THR A 73 -23.65 -2.54 -1.01
CA THR A 73 -23.21 -1.14 -1.04
C THR A 73 -21.95 -0.97 -0.23
N PRO A 74 -21.06 -0.02 -0.60
CA PRO A 74 -19.83 0.24 0.13
C PRO A 74 -20.07 0.46 1.62
N VAL A 75 -19.31 -0.24 2.43
CA VAL A 75 -19.32 -0.16 3.90
C VAL A 75 -17.90 -0.45 4.40
N ASP A 76 -17.51 0.21 5.49
CA ASP A 76 -16.25 -0.04 6.16
C ASP A 76 -16.51 -0.68 7.54
N TYR A 77 -16.00 -1.88 7.75
CA TYR A 77 -16.16 -2.66 8.99
C TYR A 77 -15.05 -2.41 10.01
N GLY A 78 -14.05 -1.62 9.66
CA GLY A 78 -12.82 -1.49 10.42
C GLY A 78 -12.91 -0.57 11.63
N PHE A 79 -12.04 -0.83 12.60
CA PHE A 79 -11.70 0.16 13.61
C PHE A 79 -11.08 1.39 12.93
N LEU A 80 -11.59 2.58 13.26
CA LEU A 80 -11.23 3.87 12.65
C LEU A 80 -11.34 3.91 11.11
N ALA A 81 -12.14 3.01 10.51
CA ALA A 81 -12.34 2.97 9.06
C ALA A 81 -11.02 2.87 8.28
N HIS A 82 -10.22 1.86 8.58
CA HIS A 82 -8.87 1.71 8.04
C HIS A 82 -8.85 1.66 6.51
N GLY A 83 -9.74 0.89 5.87
CA GLY A 83 -9.81 0.84 4.41
C GLY A 83 -10.21 2.18 3.78
N THR A 84 -11.08 2.96 4.46
CA THR A 84 -11.43 4.32 4.05
C THR A 84 -10.21 5.25 4.10
N LEU A 85 -9.37 5.13 5.15
CA LEU A 85 -8.10 5.85 5.26
C LEU A 85 -7.18 5.53 4.06
N MET A 86 -7.00 4.23 3.77
CA MET A 86 -6.12 3.77 2.69
C MET A 86 -6.64 4.23 1.32
N ALA A 87 -7.94 4.09 1.05
CA ALA A 87 -8.55 4.57 -0.18
C ALA A 87 -8.41 6.09 -0.36
N GLY A 88 -8.52 6.86 0.74
CA GLY A 88 -8.36 8.31 0.69
C GLY A 88 -6.98 8.76 0.24
N LEU A 89 -5.93 8.07 0.63
CA LEU A 89 -4.55 8.36 0.17
C LEU A 89 -4.39 8.10 -1.34
N LEU A 90 -5.18 7.20 -1.91
CA LEU A 90 -5.15 6.89 -3.34
C LEU A 90 -6.03 7.82 -4.17
N VAL A 91 -7.33 7.96 -3.81
CA VAL A 91 -8.36 8.48 -4.74
C VAL A 91 -9.16 9.66 -4.23
N ALA A 92 -8.84 10.25 -3.08
CA ALA A 92 -9.55 11.44 -2.61
C ALA A 92 -9.49 12.56 -3.65
N GLN A 93 -10.65 13.24 -3.91
CA GLN A 93 -10.79 14.27 -4.95
C GLN A 93 -10.70 15.69 -4.39
N SER A 94 -10.76 15.84 -3.07
CA SER A 94 -10.77 17.15 -2.43
C SER A 94 -10.06 17.13 -1.09
N HIS A 95 -9.81 18.31 -0.52
CA HIS A 95 -9.03 18.57 0.67
C HIS A 95 -7.56 18.18 0.47
N GLN A 96 -7.20 16.94 0.69
CA GLN A 96 -5.91 16.35 0.28
C GLN A 96 -6.22 15.40 -0.89
N VAL A 97 -5.85 15.80 -2.10
CA VAL A 97 -6.06 14.97 -3.29
C VAL A 97 -5.23 13.70 -3.17
N GLY A 98 -5.83 12.58 -3.54
CA GLY A 98 -5.15 11.28 -3.56
C GLY A 98 -4.00 11.26 -4.57
N MET A 99 -3.02 10.40 -4.33
CA MET A 99 -1.80 10.34 -5.13
C MET A 99 -2.01 9.71 -6.52
N ALA A 100 -3.09 8.94 -6.71
CA ALA A 100 -3.49 8.32 -7.97
C ALA A 100 -5.02 8.43 -8.15
N PRO A 101 -5.56 9.66 -8.32
CA PRO A 101 -6.98 9.95 -8.16
C PRO A 101 -7.88 9.37 -9.25
N ASN A 102 -7.34 8.90 -10.37
CA ASN A 102 -8.10 8.39 -11.52
C ASN A 102 -7.84 6.90 -11.81
N ILE A 103 -7.35 6.14 -10.85
CA ILE A 103 -7.28 4.68 -10.98
C ILE A 103 -8.68 4.06 -11.05
N ASP A 104 -8.79 2.91 -11.71
CA ASP A 104 -9.94 2.02 -11.57
C ASP A 104 -9.82 1.27 -10.24
N LEU A 105 -10.54 1.74 -9.21
CA LEU A 105 -10.41 1.21 -7.85
C LEU A 105 -11.44 0.13 -7.55
N ALA A 106 -10.99 -1.03 -7.07
CA ALA A 106 -11.79 -1.97 -6.33
C ALA A 106 -11.41 -1.99 -4.85
N VAL A 107 -12.41 -2.11 -3.98
CA VAL A 107 -12.22 -2.28 -2.53
C VAL A 107 -12.95 -3.54 -2.09
N VAL A 108 -12.19 -4.48 -1.51
CA VAL A 108 -12.72 -5.73 -0.96
C VAL A 108 -12.68 -5.65 0.56
N ALA A 109 -13.86 -5.68 1.19
CA ALA A 109 -13.98 -5.77 2.64
C ALA A 109 -13.74 -7.21 3.08
N ALA A 110 -12.60 -7.47 3.71
CA ALA A 110 -12.18 -8.77 4.21
C ALA A 110 -11.71 -8.75 5.66
N LEU A 111 -11.57 -7.56 6.28
CA LEU A 111 -11.19 -7.37 7.67
C LEU A 111 -12.27 -6.60 8.41
N GLY A 112 -12.44 -6.89 9.70
CA GLY A 112 -13.37 -6.16 10.58
C GLY A 112 -12.77 -5.85 11.94
N ASP A 113 -13.39 -4.89 12.66
CA ASP A 113 -13.06 -4.58 14.05
C ASP A 113 -13.38 -5.77 14.96
N ASP A 114 -12.41 -6.23 15.74
CA ASP A 114 -12.57 -7.30 16.75
C ASP A 114 -13.29 -6.84 18.02
N GLY A 115 -13.71 -5.58 18.07
CA GLY A 115 -14.33 -4.95 19.25
C GLY A 115 -13.34 -4.52 20.34
N ASN A 116 -12.04 -4.76 20.13
CA ASN A 116 -10.96 -4.33 21.02
C ASN A 116 -10.05 -3.27 20.36
N GLY A 117 -10.46 -2.73 19.22
CA GLY A 117 -9.73 -1.70 18.50
C GLY A 117 -8.64 -2.25 17.57
N LYS A 118 -8.80 -3.48 17.11
CA LYS A 118 -7.93 -4.08 16.09
C LYS A 118 -8.75 -4.58 14.92
N ASN A 119 -8.22 -4.41 13.73
CA ASN A 119 -8.76 -5.00 12.52
C ASN A 119 -8.20 -6.43 12.38
N THR A 120 -9.10 -7.40 12.22
CA THR A 120 -8.75 -8.82 12.11
C THR A 120 -9.51 -9.47 10.96
N ALA A 121 -9.00 -10.57 10.46
CA ALA A 121 -9.63 -11.39 9.43
C ALA A 121 -9.28 -12.87 9.64
N ASP A 122 -10.10 -13.75 9.09
CA ASP A 122 -9.69 -15.12 8.81
C ASP A 122 -8.76 -15.12 7.58
N GLU A 123 -7.66 -15.84 7.66
CA GLU A 123 -6.69 -15.91 6.57
C GLU A 123 -7.29 -16.49 5.26
N ALA A 124 -8.29 -17.35 5.38
CA ALA A 124 -9.00 -17.88 4.23
C ALA A 124 -9.90 -16.83 3.55
N GLU A 125 -10.48 -15.92 4.33
CA GLU A 125 -11.26 -14.78 3.78
C GLU A 125 -10.34 -13.80 3.05
N VAL A 126 -9.17 -13.50 3.60
CA VAL A 126 -8.15 -12.70 2.93
C VAL A 126 -7.71 -13.35 1.61
N ALA A 127 -7.49 -14.67 1.62
CA ALA A 127 -7.13 -15.40 0.40
C ALA A 127 -8.24 -15.35 -0.66
N GLN A 128 -9.51 -15.49 -0.29
CA GLN A 128 -10.64 -15.35 -1.21
C GLN A 128 -10.76 -13.92 -1.77
N ALA A 129 -10.49 -12.91 -0.93
CA ALA A 129 -10.48 -11.52 -1.37
C ALA A 129 -9.38 -11.26 -2.42
N ILE A 130 -8.18 -11.79 -2.21
CA ILE A 130 -7.08 -11.70 -3.17
C ILE A 130 -7.44 -12.44 -4.47
N ASP A 131 -8.00 -13.66 -4.38
CA ASP A 131 -8.47 -14.41 -5.55
C ASP A 131 -9.52 -13.64 -6.36
N TRP A 132 -10.44 -12.96 -5.69
CA TRP A 132 -11.43 -12.11 -6.35
C TRP A 132 -10.77 -10.92 -7.09
N CYS A 133 -9.75 -10.29 -6.49
CA CYS A 133 -8.98 -9.24 -7.16
C CYS A 133 -8.30 -9.76 -8.45
N ILE A 134 -7.83 -11.01 -8.44
CA ILE A 134 -7.19 -11.68 -9.59
C ILE A 134 -8.23 -12.02 -10.66
N ASP A 135 -9.21 -12.83 -10.30
CA ASP A 135 -10.03 -13.56 -11.25
C ASP A 135 -11.25 -12.74 -11.73
N GLU A 136 -11.85 -11.92 -10.86
CA GLU A 136 -13.07 -11.16 -11.16
C GLU A 136 -12.78 -9.70 -11.50
N PHE A 137 -11.97 -9.03 -10.68
CA PHE A 137 -11.61 -7.64 -10.97
C PHE A 137 -10.49 -7.52 -12.00
N SER A 138 -9.63 -8.54 -12.17
CA SER A 138 -8.45 -8.51 -13.06
C SER A 138 -7.53 -7.32 -12.75
N ALA A 139 -7.09 -7.22 -11.51
CA ALA A 139 -6.24 -6.12 -11.03
C ALA A 139 -4.88 -6.09 -11.73
N ASP A 140 -4.36 -4.88 -11.99
CA ASP A 140 -2.95 -4.66 -12.32
C ASP A 140 -2.10 -4.67 -11.05
N ILE A 141 -2.64 -4.08 -9.96
CA ILE A 141 -2.00 -3.98 -8.65
C ILE A 141 -2.97 -4.42 -7.56
N ILE A 142 -2.51 -5.25 -6.64
CA ILE A 142 -3.21 -5.59 -5.40
C ILE A 142 -2.48 -4.94 -4.24
N SER A 143 -3.17 -4.10 -3.46
CA SER A 143 -2.65 -3.40 -2.30
C SER A 143 -3.14 -4.05 -1.01
N LEU A 144 -2.21 -4.53 -0.18
CA LEU A 144 -2.47 -5.28 1.04
C LEU A 144 -1.94 -4.51 2.26
N SER A 145 -2.72 -3.56 2.76
CA SER A 145 -2.43 -2.83 4.00
C SER A 145 -2.76 -3.67 5.24
N LEU A 146 -2.38 -4.94 5.20
CA LEU A 146 -2.66 -5.96 6.20
C LEU A 146 -1.48 -6.92 6.35
N GLY A 147 -1.47 -7.69 7.42
CA GLY A 147 -0.48 -8.73 7.59
C GLY A 147 -0.73 -9.58 8.83
N GLY A 148 -0.23 -10.80 8.78
CA GLY A 148 -0.26 -11.75 9.89
C GLY A 148 1.15 -12.22 10.27
N THR A 149 1.27 -12.84 11.44
CA THR A 149 2.53 -13.43 11.89
C THR A 149 2.73 -14.79 11.24
N GLN A 150 3.91 -15.04 10.72
CA GLN A 150 4.26 -16.37 10.22
C GLN A 150 4.42 -17.34 11.40
N THR A 151 3.64 -18.41 11.42
CA THR A 151 3.78 -19.44 12.47
C THR A 151 4.91 -20.40 12.09
N ASP A 152 5.92 -20.48 12.95
CA ASP A 152 7.03 -21.41 12.79
C ASP A 152 6.55 -22.87 12.81
N GLY A 153 7.14 -23.69 11.94
CA GLY A 153 6.89 -25.14 11.90
C GLY A 153 5.64 -25.56 11.12
N MET A 154 4.93 -24.68 10.45
CA MET A 154 3.88 -25.09 9.51
C MET A 154 4.48 -25.80 8.30
N MET A 155 4.01 -27.04 8.05
CA MET A 155 4.44 -27.84 6.89
C MET A 155 3.87 -27.31 5.55
N ARG A 156 2.93 -26.38 5.57
CA ARG A 156 2.29 -25.78 4.41
C ARG A 156 2.22 -24.27 4.56
N GLU A 157 2.39 -23.58 3.45
CA GLU A 157 2.12 -22.14 3.35
C GLU A 157 0.66 -21.87 3.68
N GLY A 158 0.39 -20.73 4.33
CA GLY A 158 -0.96 -20.26 4.57
C GLY A 158 -1.69 -19.91 3.25
N PRO A 159 -3.04 -19.88 3.29
CA PRO A 159 -3.83 -19.59 2.09
C PRO A 159 -3.51 -18.22 1.48
N SER A 160 -3.29 -17.18 2.30
CA SER A 160 -2.96 -15.83 1.80
C SER A 160 -1.62 -15.79 1.07
N VAL A 161 -0.61 -16.51 1.56
CA VAL A 161 0.71 -16.64 0.91
C VAL A 161 0.58 -17.37 -0.43
N SER A 162 -0.19 -18.46 -0.47
CA SER A 162 -0.39 -19.27 -1.68
C SER A 162 -1.06 -18.46 -2.79
N VAL A 163 -2.12 -17.71 -2.47
CA VAL A 163 -2.83 -16.90 -3.47
C VAL A 163 -2.04 -15.67 -3.91
N THR A 164 -1.26 -15.06 -3.00
CA THR A 164 -0.33 -13.97 -3.35
C THR A 164 0.73 -14.48 -4.34
N ARG A 165 1.25 -15.70 -4.14
CA ARG A 165 2.17 -16.33 -5.10
C ARG A 165 1.50 -16.52 -6.46
N LYS A 166 0.23 -16.99 -6.50
CA LYS A 166 -0.56 -17.07 -7.74
C LYS A 166 -0.62 -15.70 -8.44
N ALA A 167 -0.90 -14.63 -7.72
CA ALA A 167 -0.97 -13.28 -8.28
C ALA A 167 0.35 -12.87 -8.95
N VAL A 168 1.48 -12.97 -8.22
CA VAL A 168 2.78 -12.54 -8.77
C VAL A 168 3.27 -13.46 -9.89
N ASP A 169 2.92 -14.76 -9.88
CA ASP A 169 3.23 -15.68 -10.96
C ASP A 169 2.41 -15.37 -12.24
N MET A 170 1.26 -14.70 -12.10
CA MET A 170 0.46 -14.17 -13.20
C MET A 170 0.89 -12.77 -13.65
N GLY A 171 1.93 -12.20 -13.05
CA GLY A 171 2.45 -10.87 -13.35
C GLY A 171 1.68 -9.72 -12.68
N ILE A 172 0.73 -10.02 -11.79
CA ILE A 172 0.00 -9.00 -11.02
C ILE A 172 0.92 -8.50 -9.90
N TYR A 173 1.07 -7.19 -9.82
CA TYR A 173 1.86 -6.58 -8.76
C TYR A 173 1.14 -6.68 -7.42
N VAL A 174 1.84 -7.16 -6.40
CA VAL A 174 1.33 -7.15 -5.03
C VAL A 174 2.22 -6.26 -4.19
N VAL A 175 1.63 -5.22 -3.61
CA VAL A 175 2.28 -4.31 -2.67
C VAL A 175 1.69 -4.58 -1.29
N ALA A 176 2.53 -4.93 -0.32
CA ALA A 176 2.06 -5.40 0.97
C ALA A 176 2.85 -4.81 2.15
N ALA A 177 2.14 -4.54 3.24
CA ALA A 177 2.71 -3.99 4.46
C ALA A 177 3.72 -4.95 5.11
N ALA A 178 4.90 -4.45 5.48
CA ALA A 178 5.93 -5.27 6.14
C ALA A 178 5.50 -5.75 7.54
N GLY A 179 4.63 -4.99 8.22
CA GLY A 179 4.18 -5.26 9.59
C GLY A 179 4.54 -4.13 10.55
N ASN A 180 3.92 -4.16 11.73
CA ASN A 180 4.02 -3.09 12.73
C ASN A 180 4.48 -3.60 14.11
N ASP A 181 5.29 -4.65 14.16
CA ASP A 181 5.82 -5.26 15.38
C ASP A 181 7.29 -4.93 15.64
N GLY A 182 7.83 -3.92 14.92
CA GLY A 182 9.19 -3.44 15.08
C GLY A 182 9.60 -3.09 16.52
N GLY A 183 10.90 -2.93 16.73
CA GLY A 183 11.48 -2.62 18.02
C GLY A 183 11.86 -3.88 18.81
N LEU A 184 11.72 -3.87 20.15
CA LEU A 184 12.20 -4.95 21.01
C LEU A 184 11.42 -6.27 20.89
N ALA A 185 10.22 -6.23 20.33
CA ALA A 185 9.36 -7.41 20.14
C ALA A 185 9.36 -7.94 18.70
N ASP A 186 10.16 -7.33 17.82
CA ASP A 186 10.29 -7.73 16.43
C ASP A 186 10.84 -9.16 16.32
N ASP A 187 10.14 -10.00 15.58
CA ASP A 187 10.57 -11.38 15.35
C ASP A 187 11.63 -11.52 14.23
N GLY A 188 12.05 -10.40 13.65
CA GLY A 188 13.03 -10.31 12.57
C GLY A 188 12.48 -10.73 11.21
N ARG A 189 11.16 -10.67 11.00
CA ARG A 189 10.48 -11.07 9.77
C ARG A 189 9.42 -10.07 9.36
N VAL A 190 9.27 -9.86 8.07
CA VAL A 190 8.09 -9.16 7.57
C VAL A 190 6.86 -10.05 7.69
N SER A 191 5.69 -9.42 7.86
CA SER A 191 4.39 -10.08 7.94
C SER A 191 4.06 -10.90 6.68
N VAL A 192 3.21 -11.93 6.81
CA VAL A 192 2.61 -12.60 5.67
C VAL A 192 1.37 -11.80 5.19
N PRO A 193 1.10 -11.68 3.86
CA PRO A 193 1.81 -12.31 2.76
C PRO A 193 2.95 -11.47 2.14
N SER A 194 3.40 -10.37 2.76
CA SER A 194 4.46 -9.51 2.20
C SER A 194 5.81 -10.23 2.06
N ASN A 195 5.98 -11.35 2.78
CA ASN A 195 7.15 -12.23 2.71
C ASN A 195 7.27 -13.02 1.39
N VAL A 196 6.26 -13.00 0.52
CA VAL A 196 6.29 -13.68 -0.78
C VAL A 196 7.34 -13.01 -1.68
N ASP A 197 8.17 -13.84 -2.35
CA ASP A 197 9.06 -13.32 -3.38
C ASP A 197 8.23 -12.68 -4.51
N ARG A 198 8.77 -11.65 -5.15
CA ARG A 198 8.09 -10.78 -6.11
C ARG A 198 6.99 -9.87 -5.52
N ALA A 199 6.38 -10.14 -4.37
CA ALA A 199 5.61 -9.11 -3.69
C ALA A 199 6.56 -7.98 -3.23
N ILE A 200 6.08 -6.74 -3.24
CA ILE A 200 6.82 -5.58 -2.72
C ILE A 200 6.42 -5.40 -1.26
N SER A 201 7.33 -5.72 -0.34
CA SER A 201 7.13 -5.51 1.09
C SER A 201 7.56 -4.10 1.48
N VAL A 202 6.67 -3.36 2.10
CA VAL A 202 6.86 -1.94 2.39
C VAL A 202 6.95 -1.69 3.88
N GLY A 203 8.10 -1.21 4.34
CA GLY A 203 8.29 -0.66 5.67
C GLY A 203 7.86 0.80 5.76
N ALA A 204 7.75 1.34 6.97
CA ALA A 204 7.33 2.71 7.21
C ALA A 204 8.49 3.62 7.57
N SER A 205 8.49 4.86 7.05
CA SER A 205 9.37 5.94 7.44
C SER A 205 8.64 7.06 8.18
N THR A 206 9.41 7.81 8.97
CA THR A 206 9.00 9.03 9.66
C THR A 206 9.15 10.23 8.73
N LYS A 207 8.62 11.37 9.14
CA LYS A 207 8.95 12.65 8.52
C LYS A 207 10.45 12.94 8.69
N GLY A 208 11.19 12.93 7.59
CA GLY A 208 12.65 13.05 7.56
C GLY A 208 13.38 11.76 7.23
N GLY A 209 12.65 10.73 6.75
CA GLY A 209 13.21 9.55 6.09
C GLY A 209 13.85 8.51 7.02
N GLN A 210 13.61 8.60 8.33
CA GLN A 210 14.09 7.56 9.25
C GLN A 210 13.09 6.42 9.34
N VAL A 211 13.56 5.19 9.52
CA VAL A 211 12.66 4.05 9.75
C VAL A 211 11.78 4.32 10.97
N TRP A 212 10.47 4.15 10.81
CA TRP A 212 9.52 4.21 11.92
C TRP A 212 9.79 3.08 12.93
N SER A 213 9.84 3.41 14.21
CA SER A 213 10.28 2.48 15.27
C SER A 213 9.48 1.18 15.38
N ASN A 214 8.23 1.18 14.89
CA ASN A 214 7.38 -0.01 14.90
C ASN A 214 7.33 -0.70 13.51
N SER A 215 8.06 -0.22 12.51
CA SER A 215 8.15 -0.91 11.22
C SER A 215 8.90 -2.24 11.40
N SER A 216 8.27 -3.34 10.97
CA SER A 216 8.87 -4.68 11.08
C SER A 216 10.14 -4.81 10.25
N MET A 217 11.11 -5.53 10.79
CA MET A 217 12.33 -5.91 10.09
C MET A 217 12.11 -7.11 9.17
N GLY A 218 12.99 -7.30 8.20
CA GLY A 218 12.96 -8.44 7.29
C GLY A 218 14.07 -9.47 7.54
N SER A 219 13.76 -10.74 7.30
CA SER A 219 14.74 -11.81 7.22
C SER A 219 15.09 -12.11 5.77
N GLN A 220 16.37 -12.26 5.50
CA GLN A 220 16.85 -12.62 4.17
C GLN A 220 16.98 -14.14 3.99
N THR A 221 16.56 -14.92 4.99
CA THR A 221 16.53 -16.39 4.92
C THR A 221 15.08 -16.86 4.79
N LEU A 222 14.80 -17.62 3.75
CA LEU A 222 13.51 -18.26 3.53
C LEU A 222 13.26 -19.39 4.54
N ALA A 223 12.02 -19.81 4.71
CA ALA A 223 11.65 -20.89 5.61
C ALA A 223 12.35 -22.24 5.30
N ASN A 224 12.74 -22.46 4.06
CA ASN A 224 13.51 -23.64 3.61
C ASN A 224 15.03 -23.52 3.85
N GLY A 225 15.50 -22.39 4.41
CA GLY A 225 16.92 -22.10 4.67
C GLY A 225 17.69 -21.47 3.51
N GLU A 226 17.07 -21.29 2.36
CA GLU A 226 17.68 -20.58 1.22
C GLU A 226 17.79 -19.08 1.49
N GLN A 227 18.77 -18.43 0.87
CA GLN A 227 18.92 -16.99 0.96
C GLN A 227 18.15 -16.30 -0.15
N ARG A 228 17.44 -15.22 0.21
CA ARG A 228 16.85 -14.32 -0.77
C ARG A 228 17.93 -13.62 -1.59
N THR A 229 17.59 -13.25 -2.80
CA THR A 229 18.48 -12.52 -3.71
C THR A 229 17.79 -11.24 -4.19
N ASN A 230 18.59 -10.25 -4.64
CA ASN A 230 18.04 -9.07 -5.29
C ASN A 230 17.17 -9.46 -6.50
N PRO A 231 16.07 -8.74 -6.71
CA PRO A 231 15.53 -7.62 -5.96
C PRO A 231 14.53 -8.02 -4.84
N ASN A 232 14.56 -9.26 -4.33
CA ASN A 232 13.55 -9.84 -3.43
C ASN A 232 13.97 -9.86 -1.94
N LEU A 233 14.95 -9.04 -1.54
CA LEU A 233 15.29 -8.87 -0.12
C LEU A 233 14.19 -8.10 0.61
N LYS A 234 13.90 -8.44 1.88
CA LYS A 234 12.75 -7.92 2.67
C LYS A 234 13.19 -7.01 3.83
N PRO A 235 12.40 -5.91 4.10
CA PRO A 235 11.46 -5.29 3.17
C PRO A 235 12.19 -4.77 1.94
N GLU A 236 11.51 -4.52 0.83
CA GLU A 236 12.17 -3.94 -0.35
C GLU A 236 12.45 -2.45 -0.16
N ILE A 237 11.52 -1.73 0.45
CA ILE A 237 11.52 -0.27 0.46
C ILE A 237 10.85 0.24 1.74
N ILE A 238 11.16 1.45 2.18
CA ILE A 238 10.34 2.21 3.12
C ILE A 238 9.67 3.37 2.39
N ALA A 239 8.53 3.81 2.92
CA ALA A 239 7.81 4.99 2.46
C ALA A 239 7.15 5.69 3.66
N PRO A 240 6.70 6.96 3.54
CA PRO A 240 6.07 7.68 4.63
C PRO A 240 4.92 6.90 5.26
N GLY A 241 4.98 6.69 6.56
CA GLY A 241 4.00 5.87 7.29
C GLY A 241 3.79 6.31 8.75
N GLU A 242 4.33 7.46 9.18
CA GLU A 242 4.11 7.97 10.54
C GLU A 242 3.33 9.29 10.51
N PHE A 243 2.25 9.39 11.30
CA PHE A 243 1.38 10.57 11.40
C PHE A 243 0.81 11.02 10.05
N ILE A 244 0.36 10.07 9.24
CA ILE A 244 -0.26 10.33 7.94
C ILE A 244 -1.74 10.70 8.15
N ILE A 245 -2.15 11.81 7.55
CA ILE A 245 -3.55 12.29 7.61
C ILE A 245 -4.29 11.79 6.37
N SER A 246 -5.46 11.21 6.57
CA SER A 246 -6.36 10.77 5.50
C SER A 246 -7.83 10.82 5.91
N THR A 247 -8.70 10.41 5.00
CA THR A 247 -10.16 10.39 5.16
C THR A 247 -10.60 9.41 6.25
N GLY A 248 -11.59 9.80 7.04
CA GLY A 248 -12.30 8.93 7.96
C GLY A 248 -13.77 8.79 7.57
N ARG A 249 -14.60 8.20 8.45
CA ARG A 249 -16.05 8.08 8.23
C ARG A 249 -16.72 9.45 8.22
N GLY A 250 -17.69 9.63 7.34
CA GLY A 250 -18.40 10.90 7.20
C GLY A 250 -17.42 12.04 6.91
N ASP A 251 -17.64 13.20 7.49
CA ASP A 251 -16.78 14.39 7.32
C ASP A 251 -15.65 14.42 8.39
N THR A 252 -14.91 13.31 8.55
CA THR A 252 -13.81 13.20 9.50
C THR A 252 -12.48 12.91 8.83
N TRP A 253 -11.41 13.26 9.53
CA TRP A 253 -10.02 13.04 9.12
C TRP A 253 -9.27 12.41 10.28
N TYR A 254 -8.51 11.36 10.00
CA TYR A 254 -7.72 10.67 10.99
C TYR A 254 -6.23 10.80 10.69
N SER A 255 -5.44 10.71 11.75
CA SER A 255 -4.00 10.51 11.66
C SER A 255 -3.70 9.07 11.98
N SER A 256 -3.04 8.38 11.07
CA SER A 256 -2.58 7.00 11.24
C SER A 256 -1.06 6.91 11.25
N SER A 257 -0.56 5.78 11.74
CA SER A 257 0.86 5.41 11.63
C SER A 257 0.95 3.90 11.44
N GLY A 258 1.56 3.50 10.33
CA GLY A 258 1.72 2.09 10.00
C GLY A 258 2.41 1.86 8.67
N THR A 259 2.89 0.64 8.49
CA THR A 259 3.35 0.16 7.18
C THR A 259 2.19 0.06 6.18
N SER A 260 0.94 0.10 6.66
CA SER A 260 -0.28 0.24 5.86
C SER A 260 -0.28 1.52 5.03
N ASP A 261 -0.04 2.67 5.68
CA ASP A 261 0.06 3.98 5.01
C ASP A 261 1.18 3.97 3.96
N ALA A 262 2.35 3.49 4.34
CA ALA A 262 3.52 3.37 3.46
C ALA A 262 3.23 2.50 2.22
N THR A 263 2.49 1.40 2.38
CA THR A 263 2.06 0.52 1.29
C THR A 263 1.25 1.27 0.23
N VAL A 264 0.40 2.19 0.66
CA VAL A 264 -0.43 3.00 -0.25
C VAL A 264 0.43 3.97 -1.08
N PHE A 265 1.48 4.57 -0.49
CA PHE A 265 2.41 5.41 -1.25
C PHE A 265 3.09 4.63 -2.37
N VAL A 266 3.58 3.42 -2.09
CA VAL A 266 4.21 2.56 -3.11
C VAL A 266 3.19 2.11 -4.16
N THR A 267 1.96 1.76 -3.74
CA THR A 267 0.85 1.41 -4.65
C THR A 267 0.53 2.55 -5.60
N ALA A 268 0.43 3.79 -5.08
CA ALA A 268 0.16 4.97 -5.89
C ALA A 268 1.28 5.25 -6.89
N ALA A 269 2.54 5.22 -6.45
CA ALA A 269 3.69 5.41 -7.33
C ALA A 269 3.68 4.39 -8.49
N LEU A 270 3.44 3.12 -8.16
CA LEU A 270 3.36 2.07 -9.18
C LEU A 270 2.17 2.29 -10.13
N ALA A 271 1.03 2.79 -9.64
CA ALA A 271 -0.10 3.12 -10.51
C ALA A 271 0.24 4.22 -11.52
N LEU A 272 0.91 5.31 -11.09
CA LEU A 272 1.38 6.36 -12.01
C LEU A 272 2.39 5.80 -13.04
N ILE A 273 3.28 4.93 -12.60
CA ILE A 273 4.25 4.27 -13.46
C ILE A 273 3.57 3.40 -14.52
N LEU A 274 2.55 2.61 -14.15
CA LEU A 274 1.84 1.74 -15.09
C LEU A 274 0.92 2.52 -16.04
N GLU A 275 0.51 3.75 -15.70
CA GLU A 275 -0.13 4.69 -16.63
C GLU A 275 0.86 5.16 -17.70
N ASP A 276 2.07 5.59 -17.29
CA ASP A 276 3.13 6.06 -18.21
C ASP A 276 3.72 4.91 -19.05
N GLN A 277 3.83 3.72 -18.45
CA GLN A 277 4.44 2.53 -19.04
C GLN A 277 3.46 1.34 -19.11
N PRO A 278 2.42 1.40 -19.97
CA PRO A 278 1.38 0.37 -20.00
C PRO A 278 1.89 -1.01 -20.49
N ASN A 279 3.05 -1.05 -21.12
CA ASN A 279 3.76 -2.28 -21.49
C ASN A 279 4.27 -3.07 -20.27
N MET A 280 4.37 -2.45 -19.09
CA MET A 280 4.74 -3.10 -17.83
C MET A 280 3.53 -3.71 -17.08
N LYS A 281 2.29 -3.47 -17.53
CA LYS A 281 1.08 -4.06 -16.93
C LYS A 281 1.05 -5.58 -17.07
N PRO A 282 0.37 -6.30 -16.16
CA PRO A 282 0.15 -7.74 -16.27
C PRO A 282 -0.42 -8.11 -17.64
N LYS A 283 0.12 -9.14 -18.25
CA LYS A 283 -0.35 -9.68 -19.53
C LYS A 283 -0.85 -11.09 -19.35
N LEU A 284 -1.81 -11.47 -20.15
CA LEU A 284 -2.26 -12.86 -20.21
C LEU A 284 -1.07 -13.77 -20.56
N ASN A 285 -0.82 -14.78 -19.73
CA ASN A 285 0.32 -15.70 -19.80
C ASN A 285 1.69 -15.07 -19.43
N SER A 286 1.70 -13.96 -18.65
CA SER A 286 2.92 -13.48 -18.00
C SER A 286 3.49 -14.55 -17.05
N ASP A 287 4.81 -14.57 -16.93
CA ASP A 287 5.52 -15.42 -15.96
C ASP A 287 6.05 -14.63 -14.73
N GLY A 288 5.58 -13.39 -14.57
CA GLY A 288 6.00 -12.48 -13.51
C GLY A 288 7.40 -11.87 -13.70
N SER A 289 8.08 -12.09 -14.82
CA SER A 289 9.42 -11.54 -15.07
C SER A 289 9.44 -10.01 -15.10
N CYS A 290 8.35 -9.37 -15.53
CA CYS A 290 8.18 -7.91 -15.48
C CYS A 290 8.25 -7.36 -14.05
N ILE A 291 7.72 -8.12 -13.09
CA ILE A 291 7.79 -7.71 -11.66
C ILE A 291 9.24 -7.61 -11.20
N ASP A 292 10.08 -8.60 -11.55
CA ASP A 292 11.50 -8.58 -11.17
C ASP A 292 12.21 -7.36 -11.77
N MET A 293 11.90 -6.99 -13.01
CA MET A 293 12.45 -5.78 -13.66
C MET A 293 12.00 -4.50 -12.97
N VAL A 294 10.72 -4.38 -12.66
CA VAL A 294 10.14 -3.22 -11.98
C VAL A 294 10.67 -3.08 -10.55
N LYS A 295 10.86 -4.20 -9.84
CA LYS A 295 11.50 -4.22 -8.51
C LYS A 295 13.00 -3.89 -8.57
N GLU A 296 13.69 -4.31 -9.62
CA GLU A 296 15.09 -3.91 -9.81
C GLU A 296 15.21 -2.41 -10.06
N ALA A 297 14.31 -1.82 -10.86
CA ALA A 297 14.22 -0.38 -11.01
C ALA A 297 13.91 0.34 -9.70
N LEU A 298 12.98 -0.21 -8.87
CA LEU A 298 12.69 0.31 -7.54
C LEU A 298 13.96 0.34 -6.67
N ARG A 299 14.72 -0.76 -6.66
CA ARG A 299 16.00 -0.84 -5.95
C ARG A 299 16.98 0.24 -6.41
N LEU A 300 17.12 0.41 -7.72
CA LEU A 300 18.07 1.36 -8.30
C LEU A 300 17.67 2.83 -8.09
N SER A 301 16.38 3.11 -7.94
CA SER A 301 15.83 4.46 -7.77
C SER A 301 16.09 5.08 -6.40
N THR A 302 16.53 4.29 -5.42
CA THR A 302 16.81 4.77 -4.06
C THR A 302 18.17 5.45 -3.96
N ASP A 303 18.35 6.27 -2.93
CA ASP A 303 19.63 6.92 -2.65
C ASP A 303 20.76 5.90 -2.53
N GLY A 304 21.85 6.12 -3.31
CA GLY A 304 22.95 5.17 -3.40
C GLY A 304 22.73 4.02 -4.38
N GLY A 305 21.66 4.04 -5.21
CA GLY A 305 21.36 3.05 -6.25
C GLY A 305 21.10 1.65 -5.68
N GLY A 306 20.58 1.54 -4.46
CA GLY A 306 20.26 0.26 -3.80
C GLY A 306 21.45 -0.70 -3.68
N ALA A 307 22.67 -0.17 -3.56
CA ALA A 307 23.89 -0.97 -3.51
C ALA A 307 23.96 -1.86 -2.26
N VAL A 308 23.35 -1.41 -1.16
CA VAL A 308 23.31 -2.12 0.13
C VAL A 308 21.85 -2.22 0.57
N HIS A 309 21.44 -3.43 0.95
CA HIS A 309 20.13 -3.65 1.57
C HIS A 309 20.30 -3.65 3.10
N ASP A 310 19.34 -3.01 3.77
CA ASP A 310 19.20 -3.01 5.23
C ASP A 310 17.90 -3.74 5.63
N ASN A 311 17.95 -4.56 6.69
CA ASN A 311 16.81 -5.36 7.12
C ASN A 311 15.64 -4.52 7.66
N THR A 312 15.84 -3.23 7.95
CA THR A 312 14.81 -2.32 8.45
C THR A 312 14.36 -1.32 7.39
N ALA A 313 15.28 -0.76 6.61
CA ALA A 313 15.03 0.25 5.60
C ALA A 313 14.89 -0.30 4.17
N GLY A 314 15.12 -1.60 3.97
CA GLY A 314 15.14 -2.16 2.63
C GLY A 314 16.31 -1.61 1.81
N TYR A 315 16.05 -1.28 0.56
CA TYR A 315 17.04 -0.60 -0.30
C TYR A 315 17.08 0.92 -0.07
N GLY A 316 16.15 1.48 0.70
CA GLY A 316 16.05 2.90 1.01
C GLY A 316 14.62 3.43 1.02
N GLU A 317 14.47 4.74 0.89
CA GLU A 317 13.15 5.40 0.86
C GLU A 317 12.62 5.52 -0.56
N LEU A 318 11.30 5.40 -0.72
CA LEU A 318 10.61 5.59 -1.99
C LEU A 318 10.85 6.99 -2.54
N HIS A 319 11.19 7.07 -3.82
CA HIS A 319 11.14 8.27 -4.63
C HIS A 319 10.44 7.96 -5.96
N ALA A 320 9.17 8.30 -6.06
CA ALA A 320 8.29 7.89 -7.16
C ALA A 320 8.80 8.36 -8.53
N GLY A 321 9.30 9.61 -8.64
CA GLY A 321 9.87 10.15 -9.88
C GLY A 321 11.13 9.40 -10.32
N ASN A 322 12.07 9.15 -9.41
CA ASN A 322 13.27 8.38 -9.74
C ASN A 322 12.93 6.95 -10.18
N TRP A 323 11.92 6.32 -9.54
CA TRP A 323 11.48 4.98 -9.94
C TRP A 323 10.93 4.95 -11.36
N LEU A 324 10.10 5.93 -11.73
CA LEU A 324 9.60 6.07 -13.10
C LEU A 324 10.76 6.27 -14.08
N ASP A 325 11.74 7.11 -13.75
CA ASP A 325 12.89 7.37 -14.62
C ASP A 325 13.75 6.11 -14.83
N GLU A 326 13.95 5.28 -13.80
CA GLU A 326 14.63 3.99 -13.96
C GLU A 326 13.83 3.03 -14.85
N ILE A 327 12.49 2.98 -14.70
CA ILE A 327 11.64 2.11 -15.52
C ILE A 327 11.63 2.54 -16.99
N ARG A 328 11.62 3.84 -17.28
CA ARG A 328 11.70 4.37 -18.68
C ARG A 328 12.96 3.90 -19.41
N ASN A 329 14.00 3.52 -18.70
CA ASN A 329 15.23 2.98 -19.26
C ASN A 329 15.22 1.46 -19.47
N LEU A 330 14.15 0.76 -19.00
CA LEU A 330 14.04 -0.68 -19.18
C LEU A 330 13.55 -1.05 -20.58
N PRO A 331 13.92 -2.25 -21.09
CA PRO A 331 13.27 -2.80 -22.28
C PRO A 331 11.81 -3.14 -21.98
N ASP A 332 10.99 -3.18 -23.04
CA ASP A 332 9.62 -3.63 -22.91
C ASP A 332 9.54 -5.04 -22.29
N CYS A 333 8.58 -5.23 -21.41
CA CYS A 333 8.22 -6.56 -20.92
C CYS A 333 7.66 -7.41 -22.07
N GLN A 334 8.22 -8.59 -22.25
CA GLN A 334 7.80 -9.56 -23.29
C GLN A 334 6.72 -10.49 -22.78
#